data_9e3f414ebf60ed2e9481395c52e19f95
#
_entry.id   9e3f414ebf60ed2e9481395c52e19f95
#
_cell.length_a   1.000
_cell.length_b   1.000
_cell.length_c   1.000
_cell.angle_alpha   90.00
_cell.angle_beta   90.00
_cell.angle_gamma   90.00
#
_symmetry.space_group_name_H-M   'P 1'
#
loop_
_entity.id
_entity.type
_entity.pdbx_description
1 polymer ?
#
loop_
_entity_poly.entity_id
_entity_poly.type
_entity_poly.pdbx_seq_one_letter_code
_entity_poly.pdbx_strand_id
1 'polypeptide(L)'
;MTQPSIPARRALFLAGTGLAVAALARPAQAATRAEIDAEVRAASTRLHGMENSAPLFQHAQAVLIFPRIIAGGFIVGGQYGEGALIRGSATTGYYSIAGASFGFLAGAQSSGLAMFFMTEAALTALRAADGWEVGTGPSVVFLDRGVQANVTATTLREPVYAISFSQQGLMASLALNGTKITPITPA
;
A
#
# COMPACT_ATOMS: atom_id res chain seq x y z
N MET A 1 -40.04 -61.02 -34.55
CA MET A 1 -40.26 -59.65 -34.07
C MET A 1 -38.91 -59.13 -33.66
N THR A 2 -38.31 -58.40 -34.51
CA THR A 2 -36.90 -57.88 -34.45
C THR A 2 -36.91 -56.46 -33.93
N GLN A 3 -36.22 -56.21 -32.80
CA GLN A 3 -35.93 -54.85 -32.35
C GLN A 3 -34.67 -54.29 -33.05
N PRO A 4 -34.69 -53.06 -33.52
CA PRO A 4 -33.50 -52.43 -34.08
C PRO A 4 -32.59 -51.83 -33.01
N SER A 5 -31.32 -52.12 -33.08
CA SER A 5 -30.23 -51.58 -32.31
C SER A 5 -29.96 -50.11 -32.68
N ILE A 6 -29.89 -49.23 -31.69
CA ILE A 6 -29.47 -47.84 -31.85
C ILE A 6 -27.96 -47.77 -31.68
N PRO A 7 -27.20 -47.18 -32.61
CA PRO A 7 -25.75 -47.09 -32.49
C PRO A 7 -25.33 -46.00 -31.49
N ALA A 8 -24.49 -46.39 -30.58
CA ALA A 8 -23.73 -45.51 -29.66
C ALA A 8 -22.74 -44.62 -30.42
N ARG A 9 -23.10 -43.37 -30.65
CA ARG A 9 -22.20 -42.33 -31.18
C ARG A 9 -22.52 -41.00 -30.48
N ARG A 10 -22.11 -40.86 -29.24
CA ARG A 10 -21.99 -39.53 -28.57
C ARG A 10 -21.20 -39.67 -27.26
N ALA A 11 -19.90 -39.87 -27.38
CA ALA A 11 -19.01 -39.68 -26.25
C ALA A 11 -17.60 -39.42 -26.80
N LEU A 12 -17.38 -38.23 -27.27
CA LEU A 12 -16.01 -37.67 -27.49
C LEU A 12 -16.17 -36.19 -27.80
N PHE A 13 -16.16 -35.34 -26.80
CA PHE A 13 -15.80 -33.90 -26.85
C PHE A 13 -16.03 -33.27 -25.50
N LEU A 14 -15.20 -33.62 -24.51
CA LEU A 14 -15.04 -32.83 -23.28
C LEU A 14 -13.68 -33.20 -22.62
N ALA A 15 -12.61 -32.96 -23.33
CA ALA A 15 -11.26 -33.00 -22.75
C ALA A 15 -10.39 -32.03 -23.54
N GLY A 16 -10.27 -30.80 -23.10
CA GLY A 16 -9.36 -29.90 -23.77
C GLY A 16 -9.56 -28.40 -23.54
N THR A 17 -9.74 -27.95 -22.31
CA THR A 17 -9.58 -26.51 -21.99
C THR A 17 -9.29 -26.31 -20.48
N GLY A 18 -8.22 -26.93 -19.99
CA GLY A 18 -7.84 -26.83 -18.58
C GLY A 18 -6.36 -26.64 -18.32
N LEU A 19 -5.58 -26.16 -19.31
CA LEU A 19 -4.11 -26.12 -19.14
C LEU A 19 -3.47 -24.86 -19.73
N ALA A 20 -3.98 -23.66 -19.46
CA ALA A 20 -3.33 -22.45 -19.98
C ALA A 20 -3.30 -21.25 -19.00
N VAL A 21 -3.52 -21.43 -17.70
CA VAL A 21 -3.49 -20.31 -16.73
C VAL A 21 -2.35 -20.42 -15.72
N ALA A 22 -1.58 -21.49 -15.70
CA ALA A 22 -0.51 -21.72 -14.72
C ALA A 22 0.86 -21.10 -15.06
N ALA A 23 1.01 -20.36 -16.16
CA ALA A 23 2.34 -19.98 -16.68
C ALA A 23 2.78 -18.53 -16.41
N LEU A 24 2.08 -17.73 -15.60
CA LEU A 24 2.46 -16.33 -15.33
C LEU A 24 2.51 -15.92 -13.85
N ALA A 25 2.41 -16.86 -12.92
CA ALA A 25 2.73 -16.56 -11.53
C ALA A 25 4.25 -16.55 -11.35
N ARG A 26 4.91 -15.46 -11.74
CA ARG A 26 6.24 -15.16 -11.19
C ARG A 26 6.06 -15.06 -9.68
N PRO A 27 6.86 -15.78 -8.85
CA PRO A 27 6.86 -15.52 -7.42
C PRO A 27 7.10 -14.01 -7.24
N ALA A 28 6.23 -13.36 -6.51
CA ALA A 28 6.46 -11.98 -6.09
C ALA A 28 7.71 -12.02 -5.21
N GLN A 29 8.88 -11.73 -5.77
CA GLN A 29 10.09 -11.57 -5.00
C GLN A 29 9.91 -10.30 -4.17
N ALA A 30 10.23 -10.40 -2.87
CA ALA A 30 10.37 -9.22 -2.02
C ALA A 30 11.37 -8.25 -2.69
N ALA A 31 11.04 -6.97 -2.68
CA ALA A 31 11.91 -5.98 -3.29
C ALA A 31 13.25 -5.92 -2.55
N THR A 32 14.30 -5.71 -3.30
CA THR A 32 15.63 -5.50 -2.72
C THR A 32 15.71 -4.13 -2.04
N ARG A 33 16.65 -3.96 -1.10
CA ARG A 33 16.91 -2.64 -0.47
C ARG A 33 17.13 -1.54 -1.50
N ALA A 34 17.91 -1.83 -2.53
CA ALA A 34 18.25 -0.86 -3.57
C ALA A 34 17.01 -0.42 -4.36
N GLU A 35 16.10 -1.35 -4.64
CA GLU A 35 14.82 -1.06 -5.32
C GLU A 35 13.92 -0.18 -4.46
N ILE A 36 13.71 -0.58 -3.18
CA ILE A 36 12.90 0.21 -2.23
C ILE A 36 13.49 1.63 -2.09
N ASP A 37 14.80 1.76 -1.88
CA ASP A 37 15.46 3.05 -1.74
C ASP A 37 15.33 3.91 -3.00
N ALA A 38 15.43 3.33 -4.19
CA ALA A 38 15.27 4.05 -5.45
C ALA A 38 13.82 4.57 -5.62
N GLU A 39 12.83 3.72 -5.36
CA GLU A 39 11.41 4.09 -5.44
C GLU A 39 11.05 5.15 -4.38
N VAL A 40 11.56 5.01 -3.15
CA VAL A 40 11.35 5.96 -2.05
C VAL A 40 11.98 7.32 -2.35
N ARG A 41 13.20 7.37 -2.92
CA ARG A 41 13.81 8.64 -3.36
C ARG A 41 12.97 9.33 -4.43
N ALA A 42 12.50 8.59 -5.43
CA ALA A 42 11.64 9.14 -6.47
C ALA A 42 10.31 9.64 -5.91
N ALA A 43 9.71 8.93 -4.95
CA ALA A 43 8.50 9.33 -4.25
C ALA A 43 8.73 10.58 -3.38
N SER A 44 9.83 10.64 -2.64
CA SER A 44 10.22 11.80 -1.83
C SER A 44 10.37 13.06 -2.69
N THR A 45 11.02 12.95 -3.86
CA THR A 45 11.16 14.08 -4.79
C THR A 45 9.78 14.58 -5.25
N ARG A 46 8.85 13.68 -5.57
CA ARG A 46 7.48 14.07 -5.94
C ARG A 46 6.73 14.74 -4.79
N LEU A 47 6.86 14.20 -3.58
CA LEU A 47 6.25 14.75 -2.37
C LEU A 47 6.76 16.16 -2.08
N HIS A 48 8.07 16.44 -2.22
CA HIS A 48 8.62 17.79 -2.06
C HIS A 48 8.10 18.79 -3.10
N GLY A 49 7.74 18.32 -4.29
CA GLY A 49 7.10 19.15 -5.32
C GLY A 49 5.59 19.35 -5.13
N MET A 50 4.97 18.71 -4.13
CA MET A 50 3.54 18.90 -3.85
C MET A 50 3.33 20.20 -3.06
N GLU A 51 2.29 20.92 -3.43
CA GLU A 51 1.88 22.14 -2.73
C GLU A 51 1.60 21.81 -1.25
N ASN A 52 2.11 22.64 -0.34
CA ASN A 52 1.93 22.52 1.11
C ASN A 52 2.55 21.28 1.81
N SER A 53 3.41 20.54 1.13
CA SER A 53 4.16 19.45 1.79
C SER A 53 5.36 19.96 2.61
N ALA A 54 5.90 21.14 2.26
CA ALA A 54 7.09 21.71 2.90
C ALA A 54 6.98 21.85 4.42
N PRO A 55 5.87 22.32 5.02
CA PRO A 55 5.73 22.40 6.47
C PRO A 55 5.82 21.02 7.14
N LEU A 56 5.29 19.97 6.50
CA LEU A 56 5.37 18.61 7.02
C LEU A 56 6.80 18.10 7.05
N PHE A 57 7.56 18.28 5.97
CA PHE A 57 8.98 17.89 5.92
C PHE A 57 9.84 18.66 6.91
N GLN A 58 9.56 19.96 7.12
CA GLN A 58 10.31 20.81 8.03
C GLN A 58 10.13 20.44 9.49
N HIS A 59 8.95 19.92 9.88
CA HIS A 59 8.60 19.65 11.27
C HIS A 59 8.65 18.15 11.62
N ALA A 60 8.67 17.27 10.64
CA ALA A 60 8.69 15.83 10.88
C ALA A 60 10.07 15.38 11.42
N GLN A 61 10.05 14.53 12.44
CA GLN A 61 11.22 13.83 12.97
C GLN A 61 11.69 12.74 11.99
N ALA A 62 10.72 12.09 11.32
CA ALA A 62 10.97 11.10 10.27
C ALA A 62 9.75 10.99 9.35
N VAL A 63 9.97 10.46 8.15
CA VAL A 63 8.92 10.22 7.16
C VAL A 63 8.98 8.76 6.70
N LEU A 64 7.88 8.03 6.86
CA LEU A 64 7.72 6.67 6.32
C LEU A 64 7.02 6.78 4.98
N ILE A 65 7.70 6.36 3.92
CA ILE A 65 7.20 6.48 2.55
C ILE A 65 6.99 5.10 1.96
N PHE A 66 5.76 4.80 1.56
CA PHE A 66 5.39 3.67 0.72
C PHE A 66 5.17 4.19 -0.71
N PRO A 67 6.13 3.98 -1.63
CA PRO A 67 6.05 4.54 -2.98
C PRO A 67 4.85 4.00 -3.76
N ARG A 68 4.52 2.75 -3.49
CA ARG A 68 3.43 2.03 -4.16
C ARG A 68 2.79 1.03 -3.23
N ILE A 69 1.50 1.22 -3.00
CA ILE A 69 0.60 0.27 -2.33
C ILE A 69 -0.35 -0.25 -3.40
N ILE A 70 -0.38 -1.55 -3.58
CA ILE A 70 -1.31 -2.20 -4.50
C ILE A 70 -2.49 -2.70 -3.68
N ALA A 71 -3.68 -2.32 -4.07
CA ALA A 71 -4.92 -2.81 -3.51
C ALA A 71 -5.74 -3.51 -4.61
N GLY A 72 -6.33 -4.64 -4.28
CA GLY A 72 -7.16 -5.39 -5.22
C GLY A 72 -8.13 -6.31 -4.51
N GLY A 73 -9.23 -6.64 -5.18
CA GLY A 73 -10.28 -7.51 -4.68
C GLY A 73 -11.62 -7.23 -5.35
N PHE A 74 -12.64 -8.00 -5.03
CA PHE A 74 -13.98 -7.80 -5.59
C PHE A 74 -15.03 -7.49 -4.52
N ILE A 75 -15.16 -8.29 -3.49
CA ILE A 75 -16.01 -8.06 -2.32
C ILE A 75 -15.16 -7.95 -1.06
N VAL A 76 -14.13 -8.78 -1.00
CA VAL A 76 -13.06 -8.75 -0.01
C VAL A 76 -11.78 -8.52 -0.78
N GLY A 77 -11.00 -7.55 -0.39
CA GLY A 77 -9.74 -7.22 -1.00
C GLY A 77 -8.61 -7.16 0.00
N GLY A 78 -7.41 -7.07 -0.51
CA GLY A 78 -6.22 -6.81 0.28
C GLY A 78 -5.42 -5.67 -0.29
N GLN A 79 -4.60 -5.07 0.54
CA GLN A 79 -3.60 -4.09 0.12
C GLN A 79 -2.24 -4.48 0.68
N TYR A 80 -1.21 -4.21 -0.12
CA TYR A 80 0.17 -4.47 0.26
C TYR A 80 1.11 -3.46 -0.41
N GLY A 81 2.13 -3.05 0.31
CA GLY A 81 3.22 -2.22 -0.19
C GLY A 81 4.44 -2.31 0.70
N GLU A 82 5.59 -1.97 0.16
CA GLU A 82 6.86 -1.87 0.88
C GLU A 82 7.38 -0.44 0.80
N GLY A 83 8.11 -0.03 1.84
CA GLY A 83 8.62 1.32 1.93
C GLY A 83 9.73 1.47 2.94
N ALA A 84 10.23 2.70 3.10
CA ALA A 84 11.32 3.01 4.01
C ALA A 84 11.02 4.22 4.89
N LEU A 85 11.54 4.13 6.11
CA LEU A 85 11.54 5.22 7.09
C LEU A 85 12.81 6.05 6.90
N ILE A 86 12.62 7.33 6.59
CA ILE A 86 13.68 8.29 6.35
C ILE A 86 13.74 9.28 7.51
N ARG A 87 14.93 9.49 8.04
CA ARG A 87 15.23 10.54 9.01
C ARG A 87 16.36 11.42 8.46
N GLY A 88 16.04 12.68 8.16
CA GLY A 88 16.95 13.53 7.39
C GLY A 88 17.20 12.96 6.00
N SER A 89 18.45 12.60 5.71
CA SER A 89 18.87 11.98 4.44
C SER A 89 19.09 10.46 4.53
N ALA A 90 18.91 9.85 5.72
CA ALA A 90 19.25 8.46 5.97
C ALA A 90 18.00 7.57 6.05
N THR A 91 18.05 6.41 5.38
CA THR A 91 17.11 5.32 5.60
C THR A 91 17.41 4.66 6.95
N THR A 92 16.43 4.63 7.86
CA THR A 92 16.58 4.10 9.23
C THR A 92 15.81 2.82 9.48
N GLY A 93 15.03 2.35 8.53
CA GLY A 93 14.29 1.09 8.60
C GLY A 93 13.43 0.87 7.36
N TYR A 94 13.07 -0.38 7.14
CA TYR A 94 12.16 -0.79 6.07
C TYR A 94 10.90 -1.39 6.67
N TYR A 95 9.78 -1.13 6.03
CA TYR A 95 8.47 -1.52 6.53
C TYR A 95 7.58 -2.01 5.38
N SER A 96 6.72 -2.96 5.68
CA SER A 96 5.59 -3.32 4.84
C SER A 96 4.31 -2.74 5.42
N ILE A 97 3.37 -2.44 4.54
CA ILE A 97 2.00 -2.08 4.87
C ILE A 97 1.08 -3.15 4.29
N ALA A 98 0.24 -3.73 5.12
CA ALA A 98 -0.72 -4.74 4.72
C ALA A 98 -2.05 -4.52 5.41
N GLY A 99 -3.16 -4.76 4.70
CA GLY A 99 -4.49 -4.61 5.26
C GLY A 99 -5.54 -5.36 4.45
N ALA A 100 -6.63 -5.72 5.10
CA ALA A 100 -7.84 -6.17 4.42
C ALA A 100 -8.68 -4.95 4.07
N SER A 101 -9.24 -4.93 2.88
CA SER A 101 -10.21 -3.93 2.46
C SER A 101 -11.54 -4.62 2.18
N PHE A 102 -12.60 -4.05 2.73
CA PHE A 102 -13.97 -4.49 2.48
C PHE A 102 -14.66 -3.44 1.61
N GLY A 103 -15.25 -3.86 0.51
CA GLY A 103 -15.97 -2.95 -0.39
C GLY A 103 -15.85 -3.36 -1.84
N PHE A 104 -16.59 -2.68 -2.70
CA PHE A 104 -16.60 -2.92 -4.14
C PHE A 104 -15.31 -2.35 -4.76
N LEU A 105 -14.22 -3.12 -4.71
CA LEU A 105 -12.99 -2.83 -5.41
C LEU A 105 -13.05 -3.52 -6.78
N ALA A 106 -13.58 -2.83 -7.78
CA ALA A 106 -13.53 -3.34 -9.15
C ALA A 106 -12.16 -3.05 -9.74
N GLY A 107 -11.26 -4.04 -9.65
CA GLY A 107 -9.94 -3.96 -10.28
C GLY A 107 -8.78 -3.74 -9.31
N ALA A 108 -7.58 -3.60 -9.87
CA ALA A 108 -6.37 -3.28 -9.14
C ALA A 108 -6.19 -1.76 -9.07
N GLN A 109 -5.86 -1.27 -7.89
CA GLN A 109 -5.54 0.13 -7.63
C GLN A 109 -4.11 0.25 -7.15
N SER A 110 -3.48 1.38 -7.45
CA SER A 110 -2.15 1.70 -6.95
C SER A 110 -2.13 3.12 -6.40
N SER A 111 -1.56 3.29 -5.22
CA SER A 111 -1.37 4.60 -4.58
C SER A 111 -0.06 4.63 -3.80
N GLY A 112 0.51 5.80 -3.62
CA GLY A 112 1.58 6.02 -2.67
C GLY A 112 1.02 6.59 -1.36
N LEU A 113 1.75 6.35 -0.27
CA LEU A 113 1.44 6.88 1.06
C LEU A 113 2.71 7.42 1.70
N ALA A 114 2.64 8.62 2.26
CA ALA A 114 3.68 9.18 3.11
C ALA A 114 3.10 9.48 4.49
N MET A 115 3.77 9.02 5.53
CA MET A 115 3.41 9.25 6.93
C MET A 115 4.51 10.06 7.60
N PHE A 116 4.16 11.25 8.05
CA PHE A 116 5.04 12.21 8.69
C PHE A 116 4.92 12.09 10.21
N PHE A 117 5.95 11.60 10.87
CA PHE A 117 6.01 11.48 12.31
C PHE A 117 6.52 12.79 12.91
N MET A 118 5.63 13.53 13.59
CA MET A 118 5.94 14.85 14.15
C MET A 118 6.61 14.76 15.51
N THR A 119 6.43 13.63 16.23
CA THR A 119 6.94 13.45 17.59
C THR A 119 7.83 12.22 17.70
N GLU A 120 8.85 12.27 18.54
CA GLU A 120 9.69 11.09 18.84
C GLU A 120 8.87 9.99 19.53
N ALA A 121 7.83 10.33 20.29
CA ALA A 121 6.94 9.36 20.92
C ALA A 121 6.21 8.49 19.86
N ALA A 122 5.68 9.12 18.81
CA ALA A 122 5.03 8.40 17.72
C ALA A 122 6.03 7.53 16.93
N LEU A 123 7.25 8.04 16.73
CA LEU A 123 8.31 7.29 16.06
C LEU A 123 8.78 6.10 16.91
N THR A 124 8.86 6.26 18.22
CA THR A 124 9.18 5.18 19.15
C THR A 124 8.08 4.12 19.14
N ALA A 125 6.82 4.54 19.13
CA ALA A 125 5.68 3.61 19.03
C ALA A 125 5.73 2.77 17.76
N LEU A 126 6.06 3.37 16.60
CA LEU A 126 6.27 2.64 15.35
C LEU A 126 7.39 1.58 15.48
N ARG A 127 8.50 1.95 16.09
CA ARG A 127 9.70 1.08 16.19
C ARG A 127 9.56 -0.02 17.23
N ALA A 128 8.81 0.22 18.31
CA ALA A 128 8.61 -0.72 19.40
C ALA A 128 7.60 -1.83 19.06
N ALA A 129 6.77 -1.63 18.05
CA ALA A 129 5.70 -2.57 17.70
C ALA A 129 6.22 -3.66 16.76
N ASP A 130 5.90 -4.92 17.04
CA ASP A 130 5.99 -6.02 16.08
C ASP A 130 4.91 -5.93 14.98
N GLY A 131 4.53 -4.74 14.66
CA GLY A 131 3.48 -4.34 13.74
C GLY A 131 2.58 -3.28 14.38
N TRP A 132 2.62 -2.09 13.81
CA TRP A 132 1.75 -1.00 14.21
C TRP A 132 0.46 -1.04 13.41
N GLU A 133 -0.66 -1.25 14.09
CA GLU A 133 -1.98 -1.16 13.49
C GLU A 133 -2.48 0.28 13.53
N VAL A 134 -2.78 0.84 12.36
CA VAL A 134 -3.30 2.20 12.25
C VAL A 134 -4.69 2.28 12.86
N GLY A 135 -4.84 3.16 13.84
CA GLY A 135 -6.07 3.32 14.62
C GLY A 135 -5.98 2.77 16.06
N THR A 136 -4.94 1.99 16.41
CA THR A 136 -4.74 1.49 17.78
C THR A 136 -3.57 2.16 18.51
N GLY A 137 -2.82 3.01 17.82
CA GLY A 137 -1.65 3.73 18.34
C GLY A 137 -1.83 5.25 18.32
N PRO A 138 -0.75 6.00 18.06
CA PRO A 138 -0.81 7.44 17.89
C PRO A 138 -1.83 7.87 16.84
N SER A 139 -2.52 8.98 17.08
CA SER A 139 -3.48 9.55 16.13
C SER A 139 -2.83 9.81 14.77
N VAL A 140 -3.49 9.40 13.69
CA VAL A 140 -3.07 9.65 12.30
C VAL A 140 -4.12 10.51 11.62
N VAL A 141 -3.72 11.68 11.18
CA VAL A 141 -4.59 12.59 10.42
C VAL A 141 -4.28 12.47 8.94
N PHE A 142 -5.30 12.14 8.16
CA PHE A 142 -5.22 12.15 6.69
C PHE A 142 -5.42 13.54 6.15
N LEU A 143 -4.48 13.96 5.33
CA LEU A 143 -4.54 15.20 4.59
C LEU A 143 -4.94 14.90 3.14
N ASP A 144 -6.21 15.09 2.83
CA ASP A 144 -6.69 15.08 1.46
C ASP A 144 -6.22 16.33 0.70
N ARG A 145 -6.20 16.28 -0.63
CA ARG A 145 -5.74 17.40 -1.47
C ARG A 145 -6.39 18.74 -1.13
N GLY A 146 -7.67 18.73 -0.73
CA GLY A 146 -8.38 19.95 -0.30
C GLY A 146 -7.96 20.46 1.07
N VAL A 147 -7.59 19.58 1.99
CA VAL A 147 -7.17 19.93 3.36
C VAL A 147 -5.70 20.33 3.40
N GLN A 148 -4.87 19.80 2.50
CA GLN A 148 -3.45 20.17 2.39
C GLN A 148 -3.26 21.68 2.14
N ALA A 149 -4.21 22.34 1.49
CA ALA A 149 -4.15 23.79 1.21
C ALA A 149 -4.08 24.66 2.49
N ASN A 150 -4.50 24.12 3.64
CA ASN A 150 -4.55 24.85 4.92
C ASN A 150 -3.52 24.37 5.93
N VAL A 151 -2.58 23.51 5.55
CA VAL A 151 -1.53 23.02 6.46
C VAL A 151 -0.47 24.10 6.64
N THR A 152 -0.39 24.62 7.86
CA THR A 152 0.62 25.57 8.30
C THR A 152 1.33 25.02 9.53
N ALA A 153 2.51 25.55 9.85
CA ALA A 153 3.26 25.17 11.06
C ALA A 153 2.41 25.28 12.36
N THR A 154 1.46 26.20 12.39
CA THR A 154 0.58 26.43 13.55
C THR A 154 -0.57 25.43 13.64
N THR A 155 -0.90 24.72 12.55
CA THR A 155 -1.98 23.72 12.52
C THR A 155 -1.46 22.28 12.74
N LEU A 156 -0.15 22.07 12.70
CA LEU A 156 0.48 20.76 12.92
C LEU A 156 0.55 20.42 14.42
N ARG A 157 -0.52 19.84 14.96
CA ARG A 157 -0.62 19.46 16.39
C ARG A 157 -0.70 17.95 16.61
N GLU A 158 -0.97 17.19 15.57
CA GLU A 158 -1.12 15.75 15.69
C GLU A 158 0.22 15.02 15.60
N PRO A 159 0.35 13.86 16.23
CA PRO A 159 1.61 13.11 16.26
C PRO A 159 2.01 12.54 14.91
N VAL A 160 1.04 12.21 14.02
CA VAL A 160 1.30 11.68 12.69
C VAL A 160 0.33 12.27 11.66
N TYR A 161 0.87 12.69 10.53
CA TYR A 161 0.10 13.10 9.35
C TYR A 161 0.36 12.12 8.21
N ALA A 162 -0.68 11.83 7.44
CA ALA A 162 -0.57 10.95 6.27
C ALA A 162 -1.08 11.66 5.01
N ILE A 163 -0.32 11.53 3.92
CA ILE A 163 -0.67 12.04 2.60
C ILE A 163 -0.67 10.87 1.62
N SER A 164 -1.76 10.70 0.88
CA SER A 164 -1.76 9.81 -0.28
C SER A 164 -1.36 10.57 -1.55
N PHE A 165 -0.59 9.91 -2.42
CA PHE A 165 -0.09 10.48 -3.67
C PHE A 165 -0.06 9.43 -4.78
N SER A 166 0.17 9.88 -6.02
CA SER A 166 0.30 9.00 -7.20
C SER A 166 -0.84 7.99 -7.37
N GLN A 167 -2.06 8.41 -7.07
CA GLN A 167 -3.23 7.54 -7.14
C GLN A 167 -3.57 7.18 -8.60
N GLN A 168 -3.71 5.88 -8.85
CA GLN A 168 -4.13 5.32 -10.13
C GLN A 168 -5.25 4.30 -9.89
N GLY A 169 -6.30 4.36 -10.70
CA GLY A 169 -7.48 3.51 -10.59
C GLY A 169 -8.77 4.28 -10.30
N LEU A 170 -9.91 3.59 -10.43
CA LEU A 170 -11.26 4.21 -10.41
C LEU A 170 -11.68 4.73 -9.02
N MET A 171 -11.06 4.26 -7.94
CA MET A 171 -11.38 4.70 -6.58
C MET A 171 -10.11 4.75 -5.73
N ALA A 172 -9.61 5.94 -5.55
CA ALA A 172 -8.38 6.19 -4.80
C ALA A 172 -8.66 6.51 -3.31
N SER A 173 -9.42 5.70 -2.61
CA SER A 173 -9.56 5.79 -1.16
C SER A 173 -8.74 4.71 -0.48
N LEU A 174 -7.62 5.10 0.13
CA LEU A 174 -6.84 4.22 0.97
C LEU A 174 -7.57 4.09 2.32
N ALA A 175 -8.22 2.95 2.58
CA ALA A 175 -8.73 2.65 3.91
C ALA A 175 -7.54 2.22 4.78
N LEU A 176 -7.11 3.06 5.71
CA LEU A 176 -6.00 2.73 6.62
C LEU A 176 -6.44 2.09 7.92
N ASN A 177 -7.71 2.19 8.31
CA ASN A 177 -8.20 1.54 9.52
C ASN A 177 -8.04 0.02 9.41
N GLY A 178 -7.39 -0.58 10.40
CA GLY A 178 -7.07 -2.00 10.40
C GLY A 178 -5.90 -2.39 9.49
N THR A 179 -5.14 -1.41 9.00
CA THR A 179 -3.91 -1.65 8.25
C THR A 179 -2.74 -1.82 9.22
N LYS A 180 -1.97 -2.88 9.02
CA LYS A 180 -0.80 -3.19 9.82
C LYS A 180 0.48 -2.76 9.10
N ILE A 181 1.33 -2.01 9.79
CA ILE A 181 2.67 -1.61 9.35
C ILE A 181 3.68 -2.44 10.14
N THR A 182 4.47 -3.25 9.43
CA THR A 182 5.38 -4.23 10.05
C THR A 182 6.81 -3.96 9.60
N PRO A 183 7.82 -3.96 10.49
CA PRO A 183 9.22 -3.88 10.08
C PRO A 183 9.60 -5.10 9.24
N ILE A 184 10.40 -4.88 8.20
CA ILE A 184 10.89 -5.93 7.29
C ILE A 184 12.40 -5.85 7.12
N THR A 185 13.00 -6.95 6.74
CA THR A 185 14.38 -7.01 6.26
C THR A 185 14.33 -7.34 4.76
N PRO A 186 14.50 -6.33 3.87
CA PRO A 186 14.54 -6.57 2.43
C PRO A 186 15.71 -7.46 2.02
N ALA A 187 15.56 -8.13 0.89
CA ALA A 187 16.61 -8.99 0.32
C ALA A 187 17.86 -8.18 -0.12
#